data_98ffd56077b4c2af8c4fe15f307bcabf
#
_entry.id   98ffd56077b4c2af8c4fe15f307bcabf
#
_cell.length_a   1.000
_cell.length_b   1.000
_cell.length_c   1.000
_cell.angle_alpha   90.00
_cell.angle_beta   90.00
_cell.angle_gamma   90.00
#
_symmetry.space_group_name_H-M   'P 1'
#
loop_
_entity.id
_entity.type
_entity.pdbx_description
1 polymer ?
#
loop_
_entity_poly.entity_id
_entity_poly.type
_entity_poly.pdbx_seq_one_letter_code
_entity_poly.pdbx_strand_id
1 'polypeptide(L)'
;MSAAFKKYFVLVILFIFPIVIYLFFASGKNNFALLPILTEEVNEINEWETLSGEVVNFKNNISVLGFWGSEISVKRGDALNLNQKIYKRFYQFEDFQFVMILQKGEQEKVIDLKEALREGAGTDLVKWKFVFGTSEQIQSLFNSLKSPLELSAGLSSPYVFIIDKDRNLRGRDDYQGMLYGFNSQSVADVNNKMIDDVKVILAEYRRAWKKYNRTETPE
;
A
#
# COMPACT_ATOMS: atom_id res chain seq x y z
N MET A 1 -25.71 11.58 -54.97
CA MET A 1 -25.85 10.29 -54.24
C MET A 1 -27.31 9.83 -54.39
N SER A 2 -27.53 8.62 -54.88
CA SER A 2 -28.89 8.06 -55.05
C SER A 2 -29.55 7.83 -53.66
N ALA A 3 -30.88 7.92 -53.61
CA ALA A 3 -31.63 7.69 -52.36
C ALA A 3 -31.36 6.30 -51.77
N ALA A 4 -31.14 5.30 -52.61
CA ALA A 4 -30.76 3.94 -52.22
C ALA A 4 -29.39 3.91 -51.48
N PHE A 5 -28.39 4.65 -51.98
CA PHE A 5 -27.08 4.73 -51.36
C PHE A 5 -27.15 5.35 -49.96
N LYS A 6 -27.91 6.42 -49.77
CA LYS A 6 -28.12 7.06 -48.46
C LYS A 6 -28.77 6.10 -47.47
N LYS A 7 -29.77 5.33 -47.91
CA LYS A 7 -30.47 4.35 -47.06
C LYS A 7 -29.52 3.23 -46.58
N TYR A 8 -28.73 2.65 -47.48
CA TYR A 8 -27.78 1.60 -47.10
C TYR A 8 -26.63 2.14 -46.22
N PHE A 9 -26.16 3.36 -46.48
CA PHE A 9 -25.15 4.01 -45.68
C PHE A 9 -25.61 4.22 -44.21
N VAL A 10 -26.85 4.71 -44.03
CA VAL A 10 -27.43 4.87 -42.69
C VAL A 10 -27.59 3.51 -41.98
N LEU A 11 -28.04 2.48 -42.71
CA LEU A 11 -28.17 1.13 -42.15
C LEU A 11 -26.82 0.55 -41.69
N VAL A 12 -25.78 0.70 -42.50
CA VAL A 12 -24.42 0.26 -42.18
C VAL A 12 -23.90 0.96 -40.90
N ILE A 13 -24.05 2.28 -40.84
CA ILE A 13 -23.65 3.01 -39.61
C ILE A 13 -24.44 2.54 -38.42
N LEU A 14 -25.76 2.39 -38.55
CA LEU A 14 -26.62 2.04 -37.43
C LEU A 14 -26.31 0.64 -36.83
N PHE A 15 -25.95 -0.34 -37.66
CA PHE A 15 -25.73 -1.72 -37.23
C PHE A 15 -24.24 -2.06 -37.05
N ILE A 16 -23.36 -1.59 -37.93
CA ILE A 16 -21.93 -1.95 -37.86
C ILE A 16 -21.20 -1.09 -36.84
N PHE A 17 -21.49 0.19 -36.70
CA PHE A 17 -20.80 1.11 -35.79
C PHE A 17 -20.88 0.67 -34.30
N PRO A 18 -22.04 0.27 -33.76
CA PRO A 18 -22.10 -0.26 -32.40
C PRO A 18 -21.27 -1.53 -32.22
N ILE A 19 -21.21 -2.42 -33.20
CA ILE A 19 -20.41 -3.63 -33.15
C ILE A 19 -18.91 -3.30 -33.14
N VAL A 20 -18.49 -2.35 -34.00
CA VAL A 20 -17.09 -1.89 -34.05
C VAL A 20 -16.68 -1.26 -32.71
N ILE A 21 -17.55 -0.41 -32.13
CA ILE A 21 -17.30 0.19 -30.80
C ILE A 21 -17.21 -0.90 -29.75
N TYR A 22 -18.12 -1.85 -29.75
CA TYR A 22 -18.09 -2.96 -28.80
C TYR A 22 -16.79 -3.78 -28.94
N LEU A 23 -16.40 -4.14 -30.15
CA LEU A 23 -15.15 -4.86 -30.40
C LEU A 23 -13.91 -4.04 -30.02
N PHE A 24 -13.93 -2.73 -30.25
CA PHE A 24 -12.86 -1.83 -29.84
C PHE A 24 -12.68 -1.84 -28.30
N PHE A 25 -13.76 -1.69 -27.55
CA PHE A 25 -13.68 -1.77 -26.07
C PHE A 25 -13.42 -3.19 -25.58
N ALA A 26 -13.93 -4.22 -26.24
CA ALA A 26 -13.68 -5.61 -25.88
C ALA A 26 -12.23 -6.05 -26.16
N SER A 27 -11.59 -5.48 -27.19
CA SER A 27 -10.18 -5.72 -27.53
C SER A 27 -9.20 -4.89 -26.69
N GLY A 28 -9.71 -3.94 -25.89
CA GLY A 28 -8.89 -3.10 -25.03
C GLY A 28 -8.08 -3.93 -24.05
N LYS A 29 -6.77 -4.00 -24.23
CA LYS A 29 -5.87 -4.53 -23.20
C LYS A 29 -5.87 -3.55 -22.05
N ASN A 30 -6.36 -3.99 -20.91
CA ASN A 30 -6.27 -3.24 -19.67
C ASN A 30 -4.79 -3.17 -19.23
N ASN A 31 -4.07 -2.19 -19.73
CA ASN A 31 -2.72 -1.87 -19.25
C ASN A 31 -2.88 -1.14 -17.91
N PHE A 32 -2.80 -1.91 -16.82
CA PHE A 32 -2.74 -1.29 -15.49
C PHE A 32 -1.30 -0.88 -15.20
N ALA A 33 -1.14 0.34 -14.74
CA ALA A 33 0.11 0.75 -14.13
C ALA A 33 0.39 -0.18 -12.93
N LEU A 34 1.54 -0.83 -12.95
CA LEU A 34 2.07 -1.58 -11.82
C LEU A 34 3.03 -0.65 -11.07
N LEU A 35 3.07 -0.76 -9.76
CA LEU A 35 4.11 -0.07 -9.00
C LEU A 35 5.45 -0.76 -9.23
N PRO A 36 6.52 -0.02 -9.57
CA PRO A 36 7.86 -0.60 -9.68
C PRO A 36 8.30 -1.27 -8.38
N ILE A 37 9.03 -2.37 -8.51
CA ILE A 37 9.80 -2.97 -7.42
C ILE A 37 11.10 -2.18 -7.31
N LEU A 38 11.32 -1.54 -6.15
CA LEU A 38 12.53 -0.75 -5.91
C LEU A 38 13.62 -1.56 -5.21
N THR A 39 13.21 -2.47 -4.33
CA THR A 39 14.10 -3.36 -3.59
C THR A 39 13.38 -4.69 -3.40
N GLU A 40 14.07 -5.75 -3.70
CA GLU A 40 13.60 -7.12 -3.46
C GLU A 40 14.04 -7.60 -2.08
N GLU A 41 13.22 -8.47 -1.48
CA GLU A 41 13.55 -9.24 -0.28
C GLU A 41 13.99 -8.39 0.93
N VAL A 42 13.17 -7.38 1.30
CA VAL A 42 13.34 -6.65 2.56
C VAL A 42 13.40 -7.63 3.74
N ASN A 43 14.25 -7.36 4.73
CA ASN A 43 14.41 -8.20 5.90
C ASN A 43 13.08 -8.48 6.60
N GLU A 44 12.90 -9.69 7.13
CA GLU A 44 11.70 -10.10 7.85
C GLU A 44 11.78 -9.71 9.34
N ILE A 45 10.61 -9.66 10.00
CA ILE A 45 10.43 -9.22 11.38
C ILE A 45 9.71 -10.26 12.27
N ASN A 46 9.52 -11.48 11.78
CA ASN A 46 8.71 -12.51 12.42
C ASN A 46 9.18 -12.94 13.82
N GLU A 47 10.43 -12.66 14.17
CA GLU A 47 11.01 -12.98 15.46
C GLU A 47 11.03 -11.79 16.45
N TRP A 48 10.47 -10.63 16.02
CA TRP A 48 10.50 -9.45 16.86
C TRP A 48 9.33 -9.42 17.84
N GLU A 49 9.54 -8.76 18.97
CA GLU A 49 8.53 -8.56 19.99
C GLU A 49 7.39 -7.68 19.45
N THR A 50 6.15 -8.02 19.77
CA THR A 50 4.96 -7.25 19.40
C THR A 50 4.15 -6.90 20.65
N LEU A 51 3.34 -5.84 20.56
CA LEU A 51 2.50 -5.41 21.69
C LEU A 51 1.47 -6.46 22.10
N SER A 52 0.97 -7.25 21.16
CA SER A 52 -0.05 -8.28 21.36
C SER A 52 0.51 -9.69 21.58
N GLY A 53 1.83 -9.88 21.43
CA GLY A 53 2.46 -11.20 21.44
C GLY A 53 2.21 -12.02 20.15
N GLU A 54 1.54 -11.46 19.15
CA GLU A 54 1.33 -12.13 17.88
C GLU A 54 2.57 -12.07 16.99
N VAL A 55 2.76 -13.10 16.15
CA VAL A 55 3.82 -13.08 15.14
C VAL A 55 3.39 -12.16 13.99
N VAL A 56 4.23 -11.16 13.67
CA VAL A 56 4.03 -10.25 12.55
C VAL A 56 5.09 -10.53 11.49
N ASN A 57 4.68 -10.63 10.24
CA ASN A 57 5.57 -10.84 9.11
C ASN A 57 5.14 -9.99 7.91
N PHE A 58 6.06 -9.74 6.98
CA PHE A 58 5.76 -9.08 5.71
C PHE A 58 5.28 -10.09 4.65
N LYS A 59 5.81 -11.31 4.68
CA LYS A 59 5.44 -12.34 3.70
C LYS A 59 3.94 -12.59 3.72
N ASN A 60 3.32 -12.65 2.55
CA ASN A 60 1.88 -12.80 2.31
C ASN A 60 1.01 -11.62 2.76
N ASN A 61 1.60 -10.51 3.21
CA ASN A 61 0.89 -9.31 3.60
C ASN A 61 1.32 -8.09 2.76
N ILE A 62 0.38 -7.21 2.47
CA ILE A 62 0.65 -5.88 1.95
C ILE A 62 0.77 -4.95 3.16
N SER A 63 1.97 -4.46 3.42
CA SER A 63 2.29 -3.75 4.65
C SER A 63 2.62 -2.29 4.38
N VAL A 64 2.00 -1.40 5.16
CA VAL A 64 2.47 -0.02 5.31
C VAL A 64 3.46 0.00 6.45
N LEU A 65 4.74 0.10 6.14
CA LEU A 65 5.85 0.06 7.10
C LEU A 65 6.26 1.48 7.50
N GLY A 66 6.28 1.77 8.79
CA GLY A 66 6.76 3.02 9.36
C GLY A 66 7.83 2.81 10.41
N PHE A 67 8.78 3.72 10.51
CA PHE A 67 9.83 3.72 11.52
C PHE A 67 9.59 4.89 12.48
N TRP A 68 9.23 4.59 13.71
CA TRP A 68 8.96 5.58 14.76
C TRP A 68 10.01 5.58 15.88
N GLY A 69 10.82 4.53 15.96
CA GLY A 69 11.94 4.43 16.91
C GLY A 69 11.54 4.76 18.33
N SER A 70 12.21 5.73 18.94
CA SER A 70 11.91 6.29 20.27
C SER A 70 11.09 7.57 20.22
N GLU A 71 10.64 8.01 19.03
CA GLU A 71 9.98 9.31 18.85
C GLU A 71 8.44 9.22 18.77
N ILE A 72 7.83 8.17 19.30
CA ILE A 72 6.39 7.91 19.21
C ILE A 72 5.53 9.09 19.72
N SER A 73 5.99 9.83 20.73
CA SER A 73 5.23 10.93 21.33
C SER A 73 4.90 12.06 20.33
N VAL A 74 5.76 12.26 19.32
CA VAL A 74 5.54 13.26 18.27
C VAL A 74 4.82 12.71 17.05
N LYS A 75 4.58 11.39 16.98
CA LYS A 75 3.97 10.70 15.84
C LYS A 75 2.44 10.65 15.85
N ARG A 76 1.79 11.22 16.85
CA ARG A 76 0.32 11.20 16.95
C ARG A 76 -0.36 11.81 15.72
N GLY A 77 0.15 12.93 15.22
CA GLY A 77 -0.37 13.58 14.00
C GLY A 77 -0.22 12.71 12.76
N ASP A 78 0.95 12.11 12.58
CA ASP A 78 1.26 11.19 11.50
C ASP A 78 0.32 9.97 11.53
N ALA A 79 0.16 9.39 12.72
CA ALA A 79 -0.71 8.24 12.95
C ALA A 79 -2.18 8.55 12.61
N LEU A 80 -2.71 9.70 13.06
CA LEU A 80 -4.06 10.13 12.74
C LEU A 80 -4.25 10.36 11.24
N ASN A 81 -3.28 10.99 10.57
CA ASN A 81 -3.32 11.21 9.13
C ASN A 81 -3.36 9.88 8.36
N LEU A 82 -2.45 8.96 8.66
CA LEU A 82 -2.40 7.62 8.07
C LEU A 82 -3.70 6.83 8.34
N ASN A 83 -4.21 6.90 9.56
CA ASN A 83 -5.41 6.19 9.94
C ASN A 83 -6.65 6.70 9.19
N GLN A 84 -6.84 8.01 9.09
CA GLN A 84 -7.98 8.60 8.39
C GLN A 84 -7.90 8.44 6.86
N LYS A 85 -6.71 8.55 6.28
CA LYS A 85 -6.54 8.59 4.84
C LYS A 85 -6.35 7.21 4.21
N ILE A 86 -5.58 6.34 4.87
CA ILE A 86 -5.21 5.03 4.34
C ILE A 86 -5.93 3.91 5.08
N TYR A 87 -5.71 3.76 6.39
CA TYR A 87 -6.23 2.64 7.17
C TYR A 87 -7.74 2.48 7.03
N LYS A 88 -8.52 3.53 7.28
CA LYS A 88 -9.98 3.53 7.21
C LYS A 88 -10.53 3.11 5.84
N ARG A 89 -9.77 3.29 4.77
CA ARG A 89 -10.17 2.91 3.40
C ARG A 89 -9.85 1.46 3.07
N PHE A 90 -8.78 0.91 3.66
CA PHE A 90 -8.20 -0.35 3.20
C PHE A 90 -8.14 -1.45 4.27
N TYR A 91 -8.46 -1.17 5.53
CA TYR A 91 -8.38 -2.15 6.62
C TYR A 91 -9.23 -3.41 6.41
N GLN A 92 -10.27 -3.34 5.57
CA GLN A 92 -11.12 -4.49 5.25
C GLN A 92 -10.45 -5.51 4.32
N PHE A 93 -9.36 -5.15 3.64
CA PHE A 93 -8.60 -6.12 2.86
C PHE A 93 -7.86 -7.07 3.81
N GLU A 94 -8.05 -8.37 3.62
CA GLU A 94 -7.58 -9.41 4.54
C GLU A 94 -6.08 -9.32 4.79
N ASP A 95 -5.31 -9.23 3.71
CA ASP A 95 -3.84 -9.25 3.73
C ASP A 95 -3.21 -7.86 3.84
N PHE A 96 -3.95 -6.84 4.26
CA PHE A 96 -3.45 -5.49 4.42
C PHE A 96 -3.18 -5.18 5.89
N GLN A 97 -2.01 -4.63 6.21
CA GLN A 97 -1.63 -4.26 7.57
C GLN A 97 -0.79 -2.99 7.64
N PHE A 98 -0.77 -2.37 8.81
CA PHE A 98 0.17 -1.33 9.20
C PHE A 98 1.19 -1.93 10.16
N VAL A 99 2.48 -1.73 9.89
CA VAL A 99 3.58 -2.20 10.73
C VAL A 99 4.41 -1.00 11.15
N MET A 100 4.34 -0.65 12.43
CA MET A 100 5.11 0.45 13.00
C MET A 100 6.25 -0.09 13.84
N ILE A 101 7.47 0.22 13.42
CA ILE A 101 8.70 -0.22 14.07
C ILE A 101 9.08 0.77 15.16
N LEU A 102 9.24 0.28 16.38
CA LEU A 102 9.60 1.06 17.56
C LEU A 102 10.81 0.46 18.27
N GLN A 103 11.47 1.28 19.04
CA GLN A 103 12.54 0.82 19.93
C GLN A 103 11.94 0.10 21.15
N LYS A 104 12.62 -0.93 21.65
CA LYS A 104 12.23 -1.60 22.89
C LYS A 104 12.18 -0.59 24.04
N GLY A 105 11.13 -0.69 24.86
CA GLY A 105 10.84 0.26 25.94
C GLY A 105 9.75 1.26 25.66
N GLU A 106 9.24 1.35 24.40
CA GLU A 106 8.20 2.30 24.01
C GLU A 106 6.75 1.73 24.15
N GLN A 107 6.57 0.55 24.75
CA GLN A 107 5.29 -0.17 24.81
C GLN A 107 4.16 0.64 25.46
N GLU A 108 4.43 1.32 26.58
CA GLU A 108 3.42 2.12 27.31
C GLU A 108 2.91 3.27 26.45
N LYS A 109 3.81 3.98 25.76
CA LYS A 109 3.43 5.09 24.88
C LYS A 109 2.60 4.62 23.68
N VAL A 110 2.78 3.37 23.24
CA VAL A 110 1.93 2.79 22.17
C VAL A 110 0.50 2.60 22.66
N ILE A 111 0.30 2.21 23.92
CA ILE A 111 -1.03 2.02 24.51
C ILE A 111 -1.80 3.36 24.46
N ASP A 112 -1.18 4.44 24.93
CA ASP A 112 -1.76 5.79 24.93
C ASP A 112 -2.10 6.25 23.51
N LEU A 113 -1.21 5.98 22.54
CA LEU A 113 -1.46 6.31 21.13
C LEU A 113 -2.64 5.51 20.55
N LYS A 114 -2.75 4.21 20.87
CA LYS A 114 -3.87 3.38 20.41
C LYS A 114 -5.20 3.89 20.92
N GLU A 115 -5.28 4.34 22.17
CA GLU A 115 -6.50 4.95 22.72
C GLU A 115 -6.86 6.21 21.94
N ALA A 116 -5.91 7.11 21.75
CA ALA A 116 -6.12 8.32 20.98
C ALA A 116 -6.55 8.07 19.52
N LEU A 117 -6.03 7.02 18.88
CA LEU A 117 -6.44 6.63 17.54
C LEU A 117 -7.87 6.04 17.52
N ARG A 118 -8.26 5.26 18.52
CA ARG A 118 -9.63 4.71 18.62
C ARG A 118 -10.65 5.82 18.78
N GLU A 119 -10.40 6.76 19.67
CA GLU A 119 -11.29 7.91 19.90
C GLU A 119 -11.42 8.80 18.65
N GLY A 120 -10.32 9.05 17.94
CA GLY A 120 -10.30 9.97 16.80
C GLY A 120 -10.79 9.37 15.47
N ALA A 121 -10.79 8.05 15.31
CA ALA A 121 -10.98 7.44 14.00
C ALA A 121 -12.18 6.51 13.87
N GLY A 122 -12.71 5.96 14.96
CA GLY A 122 -13.84 5.03 14.92
C GLY A 122 -13.53 3.72 14.18
N THR A 123 -12.26 3.26 14.19
CA THR A 123 -11.81 1.99 13.62
C THR A 123 -11.25 1.09 14.71
N ASP A 124 -11.29 -0.21 14.49
CA ASP A 124 -10.88 -1.22 15.48
C ASP A 124 -9.36 -1.33 15.69
N LEU A 125 -8.54 -0.78 14.81
CA LEU A 125 -7.08 -0.83 14.82
C LEU A 125 -6.46 -2.24 14.88
N VAL A 126 -7.21 -3.29 14.55
CA VAL A 126 -6.74 -4.69 14.62
C VAL A 126 -5.53 -4.93 13.73
N LYS A 127 -5.45 -4.23 12.58
CA LYS A 127 -4.34 -4.36 11.63
C LYS A 127 -3.21 -3.35 11.82
N TRP A 128 -3.26 -2.56 12.88
CA TRP A 128 -2.12 -1.79 13.34
C TRP A 128 -1.23 -2.67 14.22
N LYS A 129 -0.07 -3.05 13.69
CA LYS A 129 0.93 -3.90 14.33
C LYS A 129 2.07 -3.03 14.82
N PHE A 130 2.33 -3.05 16.12
CA PHE A 130 3.43 -2.34 16.75
C PHE A 130 4.50 -3.35 17.12
N VAL A 131 5.68 -3.21 16.52
CA VAL A 131 6.77 -4.18 16.56
C VAL A 131 8.01 -3.52 17.15
N PHE A 132 8.63 -4.18 18.12
CA PHE A 132 9.73 -3.63 18.91
C PHE A 132 11.04 -4.32 18.60
N GLY A 133 12.06 -3.53 18.24
CA GLY A 133 13.41 -4.00 17.93
C GLY A 133 14.48 -3.30 18.77
N THR A 134 15.70 -3.87 18.76
CA THR A 134 16.90 -3.15 19.20
C THR A 134 17.30 -2.11 18.15
N SER A 135 18.19 -1.20 18.52
CA SER A 135 18.70 -0.19 17.59
C SER A 135 19.34 -0.82 16.35
N GLU A 136 20.09 -1.90 16.53
CA GLU A 136 20.77 -2.63 15.46
C GLU A 136 19.77 -3.32 14.54
N GLN A 137 18.72 -3.92 15.10
CA GLN A 137 17.66 -4.56 14.34
C GLN A 137 16.92 -3.54 13.47
N ILE A 138 16.52 -2.40 14.07
CA ILE A 138 15.81 -1.32 13.36
C ILE A 138 16.67 -0.78 12.21
N GLN A 139 17.96 -0.49 12.48
CA GLN A 139 18.89 0.00 11.46
C GLN A 139 19.11 -1.04 10.34
N SER A 140 19.24 -2.32 10.69
CA SER A 140 19.38 -3.41 9.72
C SER A 140 18.15 -3.54 8.81
N LEU A 141 16.95 -3.47 9.39
CA LEU A 141 15.70 -3.50 8.63
C LEU A 141 15.62 -2.28 7.68
N PHE A 142 15.91 -1.07 8.20
CA PHE A 142 15.88 0.14 7.39
C PHE A 142 16.89 0.09 6.23
N ASN A 143 18.10 -0.37 6.49
CA ASN A 143 19.14 -0.52 5.47
C ASN A 143 18.74 -1.54 4.38
N SER A 144 17.95 -2.57 4.73
CA SER A 144 17.44 -3.54 3.77
C SER A 144 16.48 -2.95 2.73
N LEU A 145 15.90 -1.78 3.00
CA LEU A 145 15.09 -1.04 2.01
C LEU A 145 15.93 -0.48 0.87
N LYS A 146 17.25 -0.32 1.05
CA LYS A 146 18.20 0.25 0.05
C LYS A 146 17.69 1.59 -0.51
N SER A 147 17.01 2.37 0.31
CA SER A 147 16.50 3.70 -0.06
C SER A 147 17.55 4.78 0.23
N PRO A 148 17.51 5.93 -0.46
CA PRO A 148 18.39 7.07 -0.17
C PRO A 148 17.93 7.86 1.06
N LEU A 149 16.89 7.42 1.75
CA LEU A 149 16.36 8.05 2.95
C LEU A 149 17.17 7.64 4.18
N GLU A 150 17.07 8.43 5.26
CA GLU A 150 17.81 8.21 6.49
C GLU A 150 16.85 8.17 7.70
N LEU A 151 17.28 7.50 8.77
CA LEU A 151 16.64 7.58 10.07
C LEU A 151 17.22 8.75 10.88
N SER A 152 16.39 9.36 11.73
CA SER A 152 16.84 10.30 12.76
C SER A 152 17.70 9.62 13.81
N ALA A 153 18.30 10.39 14.69
CA ALA A 153 19.03 9.86 15.87
C ALA A 153 18.13 9.00 16.77
N GLY A 154 16.81 9.26 16.77
CA GLY A 154 15.80 8.46 17.47
C GLY A 154 15.32 7.23 16.70
N LEU A 155 15.99 6.84 15.61
CA LEU A 155 15.61 5.73 14.73
C LEU A 155 14.21 5.90 14.12
N SER A 156 13.82 7.13 13.85
CA SER A 156 12.52 7.52 13.32
C SER A 156 12.66 8.09 11.90
N SER A 157 11.60 7.93 11.12
CA SER A 157 11.48 8.54 9.79
C SER A 157 10.10 9.19 9.63
N PRO A 158 9.99 10.33 8.92
CA PRO A 158 8.70 10.86 8.50
C PRO A 158 8.08 10.07 7.36
N TYR A 159 8.84 9.17 6.73
CA TYR A 159 8.40 8.39 5.59
C TYR A 159 7.83 7.04 5.99
N VAL A 160 6.78 6.63 5.30
CA VAL A 160 6.22 5.27 5.36
C VAL A 160 6.40 4.59 4.00
N PHE A 161 6.55 3.28 4.02
CA PHE A 161 6.93 2.46 2.88
C PHE A 161 5.84 1.44 2.57
N ILE A 162 5.67 1.06 1.31
CA ILE A 162 4.76 -0.01 0.92
C ILE A 162 5.60 -1.26 0.63
N ILE A 163 5.38 -2.31 1.43
CA ILE A 163 5.99 -3.62 1.26
C ILE A 163 4.92 -4.59 0.74
N ASP A 164 5.22 -5.28 -0.35
CA ASP A 164 4.29 -6.24 -0.95
C ASP A 164 4.34 -7.64 -0.29
N LYS A 165 3.50 -8.55 -0.78
CA LYS A 165 3.39 -9.92 -0.25
C LYS A 165 4.65 -10.76 -0.43
N ASP A 166 5.53 -10.36 -1.33
CA ASP A 166 6.80 -11.02 -1.58
C ASP A 166 7.97 -10.36 -0.87
N ARG A 167 7.67 -9.39 0.01
CA ARG A 167 8.62 -8.56 0.78
C ARG A 167 9.41 -7.59 -0.11
N ASN A 168 8.85 -7.17 -1.23
CA ASN A 168 9.50 -6.16 -2.05
C ASN A 168 9.04 -4.77 -1.65
N LEU A 169 9.97 -3.83 -1.59
CA LEU A 169 9.65 -2.42 -1.49
C LEU A 169 9.07 -1.94 -2.81
N ARG A 170 7.86 -1.42 -2.76
CA ARG A 170 7.16 -0.86 -3.91
C ARG A 170 7.17 0.66 -3.84
N GLY A 171 7.37 1.30 -4.96
CA GLY A 171 7.39 2.76 -5.04
C GLY A 171 6.76 3.24 -6.31
N ARG A 172 6.95 4.52 -6.62
CA ARG A 172 6.49 5.10 -7.89
C ARG A 172 7.63 5.86 -8.57
N ASP A 173 7.59 5.83 -9.89
CA ASP A 173 8.36 6.75 -10.71
C ASP A 173 7.46 7.92 -11.08
N ASP A 174 7.81 9.12 -10.64
CA ASP A 174 7.10 10.33 -11.00
C ASP A 174 8.06 11.36 -11.63
N TYR A 175 7.53 12.50 -12.05
CA TYR A 175 8.32 13.54 -12.71
C TYR A 175 9.46 14.14 -11.85
N GLN A 176 9.48 13.84 -10.54
CA GLN A 176 10.52 14.24 -9.59
C GLN A 176 11.57 13.13 -9.36
N GLY A 177 11.39 11.98 -9.99
CA GLY A 177 12.22 10.80 -9.86
C GLY A 177 11.59 9.69 -9.02
N MET A 178 12.40 8.70 -8.63
CA MET A 178 11.94 7.53 -7.91
C MET A 178 11.54 7.86 -6.47
N LEU A 179 10.28 7.64 -6.11
CA LEU A 179 9.74 7.82 -4.77
C LEU A 179 9.78 6.50 -4.01
N TYR A 180 10.63 6.40 -3.00
CA TYR A 180 10.81 5.20 -2.17
C TYR A 180 9.80 5.11 -1.02
N GLY A 181 9.34 6.24 -0.51
CA GLY A 181 8.40 6.32 0.61
C GLY A 181 7.55 7.58 0.57
N PHE A 182 6.49 7.60 1.34
CA PHE A 182 5.51 8.69 1.40
C PHE A 182 5.66 9.45 2.71
N ASN A 183 5.75 10.77 2.64
CA ASN A 183 5.83 11.60 3.85
C ASN A 183 4.50 11.58 4.60
N SER A 184 4.45 10.89 5.75
CA SER A 184 3.25 10.76 6.59
C SER A 184 2.78 12.08 7.22
N GLN A 185 3.67 13.07 7.33
CA GLN A 185 3.38 14.42 7.81
C GLN A 185 2.70 15.26 6.74
N SER A 186 2.88 14.91 5.47
CA SER A 186 2.27 15.60 4.34
C SER A 186 0.90 15.00 4.00
N VAL A 187 -0.17 15.72 4.30
CA VAL A 187 -1.53 15.34 3.89
C VAL A 187 -1.61 15.21 2.35
N ALA A 188 -0.88 16.03 1.60
CA ALA A 188 -0.85 16.00 0.16
C ALA A 188 -0.19 14.72 -0.37
N ASP A 189 0.96 14.31 0.16
CA ASP A 189 1.64 13.07 -0.24
C ASP A 189 0.78 11.84 0.07
N VAL A 190 0.22 11.78 1.28
CA VAL A 190 -0.64 10.66 1.67
C VAL A 190 -1.91 10.62 0.82
N ASN A 191 -2.58 11.76 0.59
CA ASN A 191 -3.86 11.80 -0.10
C ASN A 191 -3.73 11.68 -1.63
N ASN A 192 -2.72 12.30 -2.25
CA ASN A 192 -2.63 12.40 -3.71
C ASN A 192 -1.74 11.34 -4.34
N LYS A 193 -0.81 10.74 -3.55
CA LYS A 193 0.12 9.73 -4.06
C LYS A 193 -0.13 8.38 -3.39
N MET A 194 0.00 8.28 -2.06
CA MET A 194 -0.05 7.02 -1.34
C MET A 194 -1.39 6.28 -1.49
N ILE A 195 -2.53 7.00 -1.45
CA ILE A 195 -3.85 6.38 -1.63
C ILE A 195 -3.93 5.65 -2.96
N ASP A 196 -3.46 6.26 -4.04
CA ASP A 196 -3.54 5.67 -5.36
C ASP A 196 -2.59 4.49 -5.52
N ASP A 197 -1.40 4.56 -4.93
CA ASP A 197 -0.44 3.46 -4.96
C ASP A 197 -0.93 2.25 -4.16
N VAL A 198 -1.54 2.48 -2.98
CA VAL A 198 -2.19 1.39 -2.23
C VAL A 198 -3.33 0.75 -3.02
N LYS A 199 -4.14 1.53 -3.74
CA LYS A 199 -5.18 0.97 -4.64
C LYS A 199 -4.58 0.12 -5.74
N VAL A 200 -3.49 0.59 -6.37
CA VAL A 200 -2.82 -0.13 -7.46
C VAL A 200 -2.31 -1.47 -6.98
N ILE A 201 -1.58 -1.52 -5.86
CA ILE A 201 -1.03 -2.77 -5.34
C ILE A 201 -2.13 -3.74 -4.88
N LEU A 202 -3.18 -3.27 -4.23
CA LEU A 202 -4.32 -4.10 -3.85
C LEU A 202 -5.05 -4.68 -5.07
N ALA A 203 -5.20 -3.88 -6.14
CA ALA A 203 -5.80 -4.35 -7.39
C ALA A 203 -4.91 -5.36 -8.12
N GLU A 204 -3.59 -5.20 -8.08
CA GLU A 204 -2.61 -6.13 -8.64
C GLU A 204 -2.76 -7.52 -8.01
N TYR A 205 -2.72 -7.62 -6.68
CA TYR A 205 -2.83 -8.90 -5.97
C TYR A 205 -4.21 -9.53 -6.06
N ARG A 206 -5.29 -8.74 -6.05
CA ARG A 206 -6.65 -9.26 -6.26
C ARG A 206 -6.83 -9.90 -7.64
N ARG A 207 -6.14 -9.42 -8.67
CA ARG A 207 -6.18 -9.98 -10.03
C ARG A 207 -5.32 -11.21 -10.15
N ALA A 208 -4.13 -11.21 -9.57
CA ALA A 208 -3.28 -12.38 -9.53
C ALA A 208 -4.04 -13.56 -8.91
N TRP A 209 -4.71 -13.33 -7.77
CA TRP A 209 -5.55 -14.32 -7.10
C TRP A 209 -6.72 -14.81 -7.96
N LYS A 210 -7.44 -13.91 -8.63
CA LYS A 210 -8.54 -14.30 -9.53
C LYS A 210 -8.06 -15.09 -10.76
N LYS A 211 -6.90 -14.75 -11.29
CA LYS A 211 -6.30 -15.49 -12.42
C LYS A 211 -5.90 -16.90 -11.99
N TYR A 212 -5.27 -17.03 -10.84
CA TYR A 212 -4.87 -18.33 -10.26
C TYR A 212 -6.08 -19.24 -10.06
N ASN A 213 -7.11 -18.78 -9.36
CA ASN A 213 -8.32 -19.58 -9.10
C ASN A 213 -9.13 -19.95 -10.37
N ARG A 214 -9.02 -19.16 -11.45
CA ARG A 214 -9.67 -19.49 -12.72
C ARG A 214 -8.94 -20.60 -13.47
N THR A 215 -7.63 -20.77 -13.27
CA THR A 215 -6.83 -21.84 -13.87
C THR A 215 -6.92 -23.16 -13.10
N GLU A 216 -7.35 -23.13 -11.84
CA GLU A 216 -7.49 -24.35 -11.01
C GLU A 216 -8.90 -24.93 -10.99
N THR A 217 -9.89 -24.32 -11.64
CA THR A 217 -11.23 -24.91 -11.82
C THR A 217 -11.25 -25.66 -13.16
N PRO A 218 -11.10 -27.00 -13.19
CA PRO A 218 -11.33 -27.79 -14.40
C PRO A 218 -12.84 -27.75 -14.72
N GLU A 219 -13.19 -27.56 -16.00
CA GLU A 219 -14.54 -27.74 -16.51
C GLU A 219 -15.03 -29.18 -16.31
#